data_f5cfc3a35e88e4fa2b4795fe3f3b3860
#
_entry.id   f5cfc3a35e88e4fa2b4795fe3f3b3860
#
_cell.length_a   1.000
_cell.length_b   1.000
_cell.length_c   1.000
_cell.angle_alpha   90.00
_cell.angle_beta   90.00
_cell.angle_gamma   90.00
#
_symmetry.space_group_name_H-M   'P 1'
#
loop_
_entity.id
_entity.type
_entity.pdbx_description
1 polymer ?
#
loop_
_entity_poly.entity_id
_entity_poly.type
_entity_poly.pdbx_seq_one_letter_code
_entity_poly.pdbx_strand_id
1 'polypeptide(L)'
;LRATSIGACFALSAFDTPARALLLSPILNMESLILTMMDRAGVTEELLREQGEIAASFGQVLSWKYLCWVREHPVRSWTCPIHILYGSGDQMTPCRTVEAYARKHGAKLTVMEGGEHWFHTPAQLAALREWEERST
;
A
#
# COMPACT_ATOMS: atom_id res chain seq x y z
N LEU A 1 -11.08 3.80 -11.50
CA LEU A 1 -10.92 2.89 -10.36
C LEU A 1 -10.53 3.71 -9.14
N ARG A 2 -11.07 3.36 -7.97
CA ARG A 2 -10.64 3.85 -6.66
C ARG A 2 -10.23 2.66 -5.80
N ALA A 3 -9.08 2.74 -5.15
CA ALA A 3 -8.60 1.68 -4.28
C ALA A 3 -7.85 2.26 -3.07
N THR A 4 -7.92 1.55 -1.94
CA THR A 4 -7.36 1.99 -0.66
C THR A 4 -6.47 0.88 -0.10
N SER A 5 -5.31 1.26 0.46
CA SER A 5 -4.41 0.37 1.23
C SER A 5 -4.06 -0.90 0.44
N ILE A 6 -4.29 -2.06 1.03
CA ILE A 6 -4.06 -3.37 0.40
C ILE A 6 -4.92 -3.58 -0.86
N GLY A 7 -6.09 -2.97 -0.93
CA GLY A 7 -6.93 -2.98 -2.13
C GLY A 7 -6.24 -2.35 -3.34
N ALA A 8 -5.41 -1.33 -3.13
CA ALA A 8 -4.59 -0.76 -4.20
C ALA A 8 -3.51 -1.75 -4.68
N CYS A 9 -2.87 -2.47 -3.76
CA CYS A 9 -1.91 -3.52 -4.10
C CYS A 9 -2.56 -4.61 -4.97
N PHE A 10 -3.71 -5.13 -4.56
CA PHE A 10 -4.43 -6.14 -5.33
C PHE A 10 -4.91 -5.62 -6.68
N ALA A 11 -5.41 -4.39 -6.75
CA ALA A 11 -5.83 -3.80 -8.01
C ALA A 11 -4.65 -3.67 -8.98
N LEU A 12 -3.50 -3.17 -8.51
CA LEU A 12 -2.28 -3.03 -9.31
C LEU A 12 -1.67 -4.39 -9.72
N SER A 13 -1.95 -5.45 -8.99
CA SER A 13 -1.42 -6.78 -9.31
C SER A 13 -2.34 -7.58 -10.26
N ALA A 14 -3.66 -7.37 -10.17
CA ALA A 14 -4.64 -8.24 -10.81
C ALA A 14 -5.35 -7.60 -12.02
N PHE A 15 -5.56 -6.29 -12.01
CA PHE A 15 -6.35 -5.62 -13.05
C PHE A 15 -5.51 -5.05 -14.18
N ASP A 16 -6.09 -4.99 -15.36
CA ASP A 16 -5.57 -4.22 -16.47
C ASP A 16 -5.69 -2.71 -16.19
N THR A 17 -4.97 -1.91 -16.96
CA THR A 17 -4.96 -0.45 -16.81
C THR A 17 -6.38 0.12 -16.92
N PRO A 18 -6.92 0.76 -15.86
CA PRO A 18 -8.19 1.46 -15.92
C PRO A 18 -8.06 2.79 -16.69
N ALA A 19 -9.19 3.45 -16.98
CA ALA A 19 -9.14 4.79 -17.57
C ALA A 19 -8.49 5.84 -16.65
N ARG A 20 -8.61 5.67 -15.33
CA ARG A 20 -8.00 6.51 -14.29
C ARG A 20 -7.94 5.75 -12.97
N ALA A 21 -6.94 6.06 -12.15
CA ALA A 21 -6.80 5.47 -10.81
C ALA A 21 -6.69 6.56 -9.72
N LEU A 22 -7.46 6.38 -8.65
CA LEU A 22 -7.38 7.13 -7.40
C LEU A 22 -6.95 6.17 -6.30
N LEU A 23 -5.77 6.36 -5.75
CA LEU A 23 -5.16 5.48 -4.76
C LEU A 23 -5.03 6.22 -3.42
N LEU A 24 -5.71 5.74 -2.39
CA LEU A 24 -5.64 6.27 -1.03
C LEU A 24 -4.74 5.39 -0.17
N SER A 25 -3.70 5.97 0.42
CA SER A 25 -2.74 5.26 1.28
C SER A 25 -2.31 3.90 0.71
N PRO A 26 -1.86 3.82 -0.56
CA PRO A 26 -1.68 2.53 -1.23
C PRO A 26 -0.52 1.73 -0.63
N ILE A 27 -0.69 0.44 -0.50
CA ILE A 27 0.42 -0.49 -0.26
C ILE A 27 1.05 -0.78 -1.63
N LEU A 28 2.25 -0.24 -1.85
CA LEU A 28 2.95 -0.30 -3.13
C LEU A 28 4.12 -1.29 -3.14
N ASN A 29 4.51 -1.77 -1.95
CA ASN A 29 5.53 -2.79 -1.79
C ASN A 29 5.12 -3.74 -0.66
N MET A 30 4.32 -4.74 -0.99
CA MET A 30 3.80 -5.72 -0.03
C MET A 30 4.90 -6.59 0.56
N GLU A 31 5.92 -6.96 -0.22
CA GLU A 31 7.06 -7.71 0.29
C GLU A 31 7.76 -6.96 1.43
N SER A 32 8.06 -5.69 1.23
CA SER A 32 8.69 -4.85 2.26
C SER A 32 7.83 -4.74 3.52
N LEU A 33 6.51 -4.64 3.38
CA LEU A 33 5.58 -4.62 4.51
C LEU A 33 5.61 -5.94 5.28
N ILE A 34 5.56 -7.07 4.59
CA ILE A 34 5.63 -8.40 5.21
C ILE A 34 6.96 -8.59 5.94
N LEU A 35 8.08 -8.24 5.31
CA LEU A 35 9.42 -8.35 5.93
C LEU A 35 9.53 -7.47 7.18
N THR A 36 8.93 -6.28 7.18
CA THR A 36 8.85 -5.41 8.36
C THR A 36 8.03 -6.05 9.48
N MET A 37 6.91 -6.67 9.14
CA MET A 37 6.07 -7.40 10.12
C MET A 37 6.83 -8.61 10.70
N MET A 38 7.55 -9.35 9.87
CA MET A 38 8.38 -10.46 10.29
C MET A 38 9.47 -10.00 11.27
N ASP A 39 10.17 -8.92 10.96
CA ASP A 39 11.19 -8.34 11.82
C ASP A 39 10.62 -7.95 13.20
N ARG A 40 9.50 -7.27 13.22
CA ARG A 40 8.79 -6.91 14.46
C ARG A 40 8.37 -8.12 15.30
N ALA A 41 8.02 -9.22 14.65
CA ALA A 41 7.61 -10.46 15.29
C ALA A 41 8.81 -11.36 15.67
N GLY A 42 10.02 -11.01 15.28
CA GLY A 42 11.21 -11.84 15.46
C GLY A 42 11.17 -13.13 14.63
N VAL A 43 10.52 -13.11 13.47
CA VAL A 43 10.33 -14.26 12.58
C VAL A 43 11.31 -14.17 11.42
N THR A 44 12.14 -15.22 11.23
CA THR A 44 13.01 -15.35 10.06
C THR A 44 12.29 -16.02 8.91
N GLU A 45 12.82 -15.89 7.69
CA GLU A 45 12.26 -16.57 6.51
C GLU A 45 12.34 -18.09 6.65
N GLU A 46 13.43 -18.61 7.22
CA GLU A 46 13.61 -20.04 7.49
C GLU A 46 12.50 -20.57 8.41
N LEU A 47 12.24 -19.86 9.51
CA LEU A 47 11.20 -20.23 10.46
C LEU A 47 9.81 -20.18 9.83
N LEU A 48 9.52 -19.12 9.06
CA LEU A 48 8.24 -18.99 8.38
C LEU A 48 8.03 -20.09 7.32
N ARG A 49 9.09 -20.43 6.59
CA ARG A 49 9.05 -21.53 5.61
C ARG A 49 8.80 -22.87 6.27
N GLU A 50 9.43 -23.16 7.40
CA GLU A 50 9.26 -24.41 8.15
C GLU A 50 7.85 -24.55 8.72
N GLN A 51 7.30 -23.48 9.31
CA GLN A 51 5.98 -23.51 9.94
C GLN A 51 4.82 -23.24 8.98
N GLY A 52 5.07 -22.62 7.85
CA GLY A 52 4.07 -22.25 6.85
C GLY A 52 3.27 -21.00 7.23
N GLU A 53 2.71 -20.95 8.43
CA GLU A 53 1.98 -19.81 8.99
C GLU A 53 2.40 -19.56 10.44
N ILE A 54 2.54 -18.30 10.81
CA ILE A 54 2.88 -17.86 12.17
C ILE A 54 1.96 -16.71 12.55
N ALA A 55 1.19 -16.89 13.64
CA ALA A 55 0.39 -15.82 14.22
C ALA A 55 1.31 -14.84 14.97
N ALA A 56 1.29 -13.57 14.59
CA ALA A 56 2.02 -12.52 15.25
C ALA A 56 1.20 -11.91 16.39
N SER A 57 1.88 -11.36 17.41
CA SER A 57 1.25 -10.78 18.61
C SER A 57 0.33 -9.59 18.33
N PHE A 58 0.50 -8.93 17.18
CA PHE A 58 -0.31 -7.78 16.72
C PHE A 58 -1.53 -8.18 15.87
N GLY A 59 -1.98 -9.44 15.95
CA GLY A 59 -3.21 -9.91 15.30
C GLY A 59 -3.09 -10.24 13.81
N GLN A 60 -1.90 -10.22 13.24
CA GLN A 60 -1.64 -10.61 11.85
C GLN A 60 -1.12 -12.06 11.78
N VAL A 61 -1.49 -12.76 10.74
CA VAL A 61 -0.94 -14.08 10.42
C VAL A 61 0.08 -13.93 9.28
N LEU A 62 1.34 -14.28 9.56
CA LEU A 62 2.39 -14.32 8.56
C LEU A 62 2.28 -15.65 7.79
N SER A 63 2.34 -15.61 6.47
CA SER A 63 2.20 -16.78 5.60
C SER A 63 3.37 -16.87 4.63
N TRP A 64 4.07 -18.01 4.65
CA TRP A 64 5.13 -18.29 3.68
C TRP A 64 4.60 -18.34 2.24
N LYS A 65 3.46 -18.99 2.03
CA LYS A 65 2.80 -19.03 0.72
C LYS A 65 2.51 -17.64 0.17
N TYR A 66 2.01 -16.75 1.04
CA TYR A 66 1.69 -15.40 0.61
C TYR A 66 2.93 -14.58 0.30
N LEU A 67 4.00 -14.70 1.09
CA LEU A 67 5.28 -14.04 0.81
C LEU A 67 5.85 -14.48 -0.55
N CYS A 68 5.84 -15.78 -0.85
CA CYS A 68 6.26 -16.30 -2.15
C CYS A 68 5.39 -15.75 -3.29
N TRP A 69 4.07 -15.75 -3.11
CA TRP A 69 3.14 -15.22 -4.10
C TRP A 69 3.40 -13.73 -4.38
N VAL A 70 3.61 -12.94 -3.35
CA VAL A 70 3.91 -11.49 -3.47
C VAL A 70 5.19 -11.25 -4.27
N ARG A 71 6.23 -12.06 -4.05
CA ARG A 71 7.49 -11.99 -4.79
C ARG A 71 7.34 -12.29 -6.27
N GLU A 72 6.43 -13.20 -6.61
CA GLU A 72 6.12 -13.57 -7.99
C GLU A 72 5.13 -12.60 -8.68
N HIS A 73 4.39 -11.82 -7.91
CA HIS A 73 3.35 -10.90 -8.40
C HIS A 73 3.58 -9.46 -7.94
N PRO A 74 4.63 -8.78 -8.40
CA PRO A 74 4.86 -7.38 -8.08
C PRO A 74 3.75 -6.50 -8.67
N VAL A 75 3.54 -5.31 -8.09
CA VAL A 75 2.59 -4.35 -8.63
C VAL A 75 2.94 -3.97 -10.05
N ARG A 76 1.93 -3.92 -10.92
CA ARG A 76 2.07 -3.59 -12.34
C ARG A 76 2.19 -2.08 -12.56
N SER A 77 2.76 -1.71 -13.69
CA SER A 77 2.73 -0.34 -14.19
C SER A 77 1.45 -0.14 -14.99
N TRP A 78 0.66 0.87 -14.62
CA TRP A 78 -0.47 1.34 -15.42
C TRP A 78 -0.08 2.57 -16.22
N THR A 79 -0.63 2.69 -17.41
CA THR A 79 -0.39 3.82 -18.33
C THR A 79 -1.46 4.93 -18.20
N CYS A 80 -2.45 4.74 -17.32
CA CYS A 80 -3.49 5.74 -17.07
C CYS A 80 -3.00 6.85 -16.11
N PRO A 81 -3.73 7.99 -16.04
CA PRO A 81 -3.52 8.97 -14.99
C PRO A 81 -3.73 8.34 -13.62
N ILE A 82 -2.72 8.42 -12.74
CA ILE A 82 -2.76 7.92 -11.36
C ILE A 82 -2.66 9.11 -10.42
N HIS A 83 -3.60 9.24 -9.51
CA HIS A 83 -3.57 10.20 -8.41
C HIS A 83 -3.46 9.43 -7.10
N ILE A 84 -2.55 9.86 -6.23
CA ILE A 84 -2.30 9.25 -4.92
C ILE A 84 -2.55 10.30 -3.84
N LEU A 85 -3.35 9.95 -2.83
CA LEU A 85 -3.43 10.66 -1.56
C LEU A 85 -2.73 9.84 -0.49
N TYR A 86 -1.80 10.47 0.23
CA TYR A 86 -0.96 9.84 1.25
C TYR A 86 -0.89 10.72 2.49
N GLY A 87 -0.96 10.14 3.67
CA GLY A 87 -0.78 10.83 4.95
C GLY A 87 0.67 10.76 5.43
N SER A 88 1.27 11.89 5.82
CA SER A 88 2.66 11.90 6.29
C SER A 88 2.89 11.10 7.58
N GLY A 89 1.83 10.82 8.33
CA GLY A 89 1.84 9.96 9.52
C GLY A 89 1.58 8.46 9.26
N ASP A 90 1.50 8.05 7.99
CA ASP A 90 1.30 6.64 7.63
C ASP A 90 2.46 5.76 8.11
N GLN A 91 2.16 4.75 8.92
CA GLN A 91 3.13 3.81 9.50
C GLN A 91 3.26 2.50 8.71
N MET A 92 2.41 2.28 7.69
CA MET A 92 2.41 1.03 6.91
C MET A 92 3.25 1.11 5.65
N THR A 93 3.29 2.28 4.99
CA THR A 93 4.11 2.49 3.81
C THR A 93 5.02 3.70 4.03
N PRO A 94 6.34 3.56 3.97
CA PRO A 94 7.24 4.71 4.07
C PRO A 94 6.99 5.72 2.94
N CYS A 95 7.04 7.02 3.26
CA CYS A 95 6.83 8.09 2.28
C CYS A 95 7.74 7.95 1.05
N ARG A 96 9.01 7.59 1.25
CA ARG A 96 9.97 7.34 0.18
C ARG A 96 9.52 6.28 -0.83
N THR A 97 8.77 5.26 -0.38
CA THR A 97 8.22 4.21 -1.27
C THR A 97 7.14 4.78 -2.17
N VAL A 98 6.26 5.61 -1.61
CA VAL A 98 5.18 6.27 -2.36
C VAL A 98 5.73 7.28 -3.35
N GLU A 99 6.71 8.08 -2.93
CA GLU A 99 7.40 9.06 -3.78
C GLU A 99 8.15 8.38 -4.94
N ALA A 100 8.85 7.28 -4.66
CA ALA A 100 9.57 6.51 -5.69
C ALA A 100 8.61 5.95 -6.74
N TYR A 101 7.47 5.40 -6.27
CA TYR A 101 6.41 4.92 -7.17
C TYR A 101 5.84 6.07 -8.01
N ALA A 102 5.50 7.20 -7.38
CA ALA A 102 4.94 8.36 -8.06
C ALA A 102 5.88 8.88 -9.17
N ARG A 103 7.17 9.00 -8.87
CA ARG A 103 8.19 9.40 -9.87
C ARG A 103 8.30 8.39 -11.02
N LYS A 104 8.38 7.12 -10.70
CA LYS A 104 8.56 6.04 -11.69
C LYS A 104 7.38 5.94 -12.66
N HIS A 105 6.17 6.17 -12.18
CA HIS A 105 4.94 5.97 -12.95
C HIS A 105 4.25 7.28 -13.37
N GLY A 106 4.86 8.43 -13.08
CA GLY A 106 4.27 9.73 -13.39
C GLY A 106 2.97 10.01 -12.64
N ALA A 107 2.79 9.41 -11.47
CA ALA A 107 1.60 9.60 -10.66
C ALA A 107 1.62 10.95 -9.94
N LYS A 108 0.46 11.59 -9.83
CA LYS A 108 0.29 12.83 -9.07
C LYS A 108 0.13 12.48 -7.59
N LEU A 109 1.14 12.81 -6.78
CA LEU A 109 1.13 12.59 -5.34
C LEU A 109 0.63 13.83 -4.60
N THR A 110 -0.34 13.65 -3.72
CA THR A 110 -0.79 14.63 -2.74
C THR A 110 -0.48 14.07 -1.36
N VAL A 111 0.28 14.81 -0.55
CA VAL A 111 0.60 14.44 0.83
C VAL A 111 -0.21 15.32 1.77
N MET A 112 -0.98 14.70 2.66
CA MET A 112 -1.64 15.38 3.77
C MET A 112 -0.71 15.36 4.98
N GLU A 113 -0.27 16.52 5.43
CA GLU A 113 0.56 16.63 6.64
C GLU A 113 -0.20 16.17 7.86
N GLY A 114 0.41 15.28 8.66
CA GLY A 114 -0.23 14.67 9.82
C GLY A 114 -1.35 13.68 9.51
N GLY A 115 -1.63 13.42 8.24
CA GLY A 115 -2.61 12.40 7.83
C GLY A 115 -2.12 11.00 8.22
N GLU A 116 -3.05 10.16 8.66
CA GLU A 116 -2.77 8.77 9.05
C GLU A 116 -3.08 7.82 7.89
N HIS A 117 -2.68 6.56 8.02
CA HIS A 117 -3.01 5.53 7.02
C HIS A 117 -4.52 5.44 6.77
N TRP A 118 -5.30 5.46 7.84
CA TRP A 118 -6.76 5.50 7.81
C TRP A 118 -7.24 6.94 7.94
N PHE A 119 -7.73 7.50 6.85
CA PHE A 119 -8.36 8.83 6.82
C PHE A 119 -9.71 8.76 7.53
N HIS A 120 -9.75 9.05 8.83
CA HIS A 120 -10.94 8.86 9.68
C HIS A 120 -11.35 10.08 10.50
N THR A 121 -10.45 11.03 10.75
CA THR A 121 -10.81 12.26 11.47
C THR A 121 -11.59 13.20 10.56
N PRO A 122 -12.40 14.12 11.12
CA PRO A 122 -13.13 15.10 10.31
C PRO A 122 -12.25 15.89 9.32
N ALA A 123 -11.05 16.30 9.76
CA ALA A 123 -10.09 17.00 8.91
C ALA A 123 -9.55 16.11 7.78
N GLN A 124 -9.22 14.86 8.09
CA GLN A 124 -8.74 13.89 7.09
C GLN A 124 -9.84 13.54 6.08
N LEU A 125 -11.08 13.37 6.52
CA LEU A 125 -12.22 13.13 5.64
C LEU A 125 -12.53 14.32 4.75
N ALA A 126 -12.38 15.54 5.25
CA ALA A 126 -12.54 16.75 4.45
C ALA A 126 -11.45 16.84 3.36
N ALA A 127 -10.19 16.61 3.73
CA ALA A 127 -9.07 16.57 2.79
C ALA A 127 -9.25 15.49 1.72
N LEU A 128 -9.75 14.32 2.10
CA LEU A 128 -10.05 13.22 1.18
C LEU A 128 -11.10 13.62 0.14
N ARG A 129 -12.21 14.22 0.57
CA ARG A 129 -13.28 14.70 -0.33
C ARG A 129 -12.76 15.74 -1.31
N GLU A 130 -12.06 16.74 -0.81
CA GLU A 130 -11.47 17.79 -1.64
C GLU A 130 -10.48 17.23 -2.66
N TRP A 131 -9.67 16.26 -2.26
CA TRP A 131 -8.75 15.58 -3.16
C TRP A 131 -9.49 14.77 -4.24
N GLU A 132 -10.54 14.04 -3.87
CA GLU A 132 -11.36 13.28 -4.82
C GLU A 132 -12.01 14.20 -5.86
N GLU A 133 -12.62 15.30 -5.43
CA GLU A 133 -13.25 16.29 -6.32
C GLU A 133 -12.26 16.88 -7.33
N ARG A 134 -11.03 17.18 -6.90
CA ARG A 134 -9.98 17.71 -7.77
C ARG A 134 -9.32 16.66 -8.68
N SER A 135 -9.46 15.40 -8.34
CA SER A 135 -8.81 14.29 -9.06
C SER A 135 -9.75 13.56 -10.04
N THR A 136 -11.01 13.88 -10.01
CA THR A 136 -12.01 13.37 -10.94
C THR A 136 -12.26 14.33 -12.07
#